data_e37fbd97ebb4fbbec3389d6a443573bf
#
_entry.id   e37fbd97ebb4fbbec3389d6a443573bf
#
_cell.length_a   1.000
_cell.length_b   1.000
_cell.length_c   1.000
_cell.angle_alpha   90.00
_cell.angle_beta   90.00
_cell.angle_gamma   90.00
#
_symmetry.space_group_name_H-M   'P 1'
#
loop_
_entity.id
_entity.type
_entity.pdbx_description
1 polymer ?
#
loop_
_entity_poly.entity_id
_entity_poly.type
_entity_poly.pdbx_seq_one_letter_code
_entity_poly.pdbx_strand_id
1 'polypeptide(L)'
;MNKEFVNIYNNLVNLSRNKNLFFNFTEKDTFSDRLLIFFFHLAFFFKYFKSKINQKYMQNFYDYVFRQIELDIREIGYGDQTVNKKMKTYVNLLYSIINKFENWEKSNFDEKNTVLKYFIEINDNNENFVDYF
;
A
#
# COMPACT_ATOMS: atom_id res chain seq x y z
N MET A 1 -10.32 1.33 21.27
CA MET A 1 -9.48 1.34 20.06
C MET A 1 -8.07 0.89 20.41
N ASN A 2 -7.47 0.05 19.60
CA ASN A 2 -6.14 -0.48 19.90
C ASN A 2 -5.08 0.57 19.53
N LYS A 3 -4.36 1.06 20.55
CA LYS A 3 -3.32 2.08 20.37
C LYS A 3 -2.16 1.58 19.47
N GLU A 4 -1.88 0.30 19.54
CA GLU A 4 -0.83 -0.30 18.73
C GLU A 4 -1.18 -0.24 17.25
N PHE A 5 -2.43 -0.52 16.89
CA PHE A 5 -2.92 -0.40 15.51
C PHE A 5 -2.78 1.05 15.01
N VAL A 6 -3.16 2.01 15.84
CA VAL A 6 -3.04 3.43 15.50
C VAL A 6 -1.59 3.78 15.22
N ASN A 7 -0.67 3.34 16.07
CA ASN A 7 0.76 3.63 15.91
C ASN A 7 1.34 3.00 14.65
N ILE A 8 1.02 1.74 14.39
CA ILE A 8 1.50 1.03 13.20
C ILE A 8 0.94 1.74 11.95
N TYR A 9 -0.36 2.02 11.94
CA TYR A 9 -1.00 2.69 10.83
C TYR A 9 -0.36 4.04 10.54
N ASN A 10 -0.17 4.87 11.56
CA ASN A 10 0.43 6.18 11.40
C ASN A 10 1.87 6.11 10.89
N ASN A 11 2.64 5.13 11.36
CA ASN A 11 4.01 4.92 10.88
C ASN A 11 4.03 4.55 9.39
N LEU A 12 3.11 3.67 8.97
CA LEU A 12 3.00 3.29 7.56
C LEU A 12 2.58 4.47 6.70
N VAL A 13 1.65 5.28 7.18
CA VAL A 13 1.21 6.50 6.47
C VAL A 13 2.39 7.46 6.32
N ASN A 14 3.15 7.68 7.39
CA ASN A 14 4.30 8.59 7.33
C ASN A 14 5.36 8.11 6.36
N LEU A 15 5.65 6.80 6.34
CA LEU A 15 6.58 6.22 5.37
C LEU A 15 6.11 6.43 3.93
N SER A 16 4.81 6.26 3.69
CA SER A 16 4.26 6.40 2.34
C SER A 16 4.20 7.85 1.86
N ARG A 17 4.37 8.82 2.76
CA ARG A 17 4.43 10.25 2.40
C ARG A 17 5.84 10.74 2.16
N ASN A 18 6.82 9.86 2.11
CA ASN A 18 8.20 10.23 1.83
C ASN A 18 8.30 10.87 0.45
N LYS A 19 8.73 12.13 0.42
CA LYS A 19 8.83 12.93 -0.82
C LYS A 19 9.75 12.28 -1.85
N ASN A 20 10.78 11.59 -1.41
CA ASN A 20 11.73 10.95 -2.31
C ASN A 20 11.08 9.85 -3.15
N LEU A 21 10.01 9.23 -2.66
CA LEU A 21 9.27 8.24 -3.42
C LEU A 21 8.51 8.86 -4.57
N PHE A 22 7.97 10.05 -4.39
CA PHE A 22 7.14 10.71 -5.39
C PHE A 22 7.95 11.32 -6.53
N PHE A 23 9.26 11.48 -6.38
CA PHE A 23 10.12 11.94 -7.48
C PHE A 23 10.13 10.99 -8.67
N ASN A 24 9.82 9.72 -8.43
CA ASN A 24 9.82 8.69 -9.47
C ASN A 24 8.47 8.54 -10.18
N PHE A 25 7.44 9.26 -9.70
CA PHE A 25 6.13 9.24 -10.34
C PHE A 25 6.08 10.27 -11.46
N THR A 26 5.45 9.87 -12.56
CA THR A 26 5.08 10.80 -13.63
C THR A 26 3.77 11.51 -13.31
N GLU A 27 3.01 10.94 -12.37
CA GLU A 27 1.70 11.42 -11.98
C GLU A 27 1.78 12.42 -10.82
N LYS A 28 0.71 13.16 -10.64
CA LYS A 28 0.58 14.09 -9.53
C LYS A 28 0.33 13.35 -8.23
N ASP A 29 0.70 13.99 -7.11
CA ASP A 29 0.46 13.48 -5.78
C ASP A 29 -1.05 13.49 -5.46
N THR A 30 -1.77 12.49 -5.95
CA THR A 30 -3.21 12.32 -5.73
C THR A 30 -3.48 11.37 -4.57
N PHE A 31 -4.73 11.32 -4.12
CA PHE A 31 -5.16 10.35 -3.11
C PHE A 31 -4.86 8.91 -3.55
N SER A 32 -5.15 8.60 -4.81
CA SER A 32 -4.91 7.25 -5.35
C SER A 32 -3.43 6.90 -5.36
N ASP A 33 -2.56 7.85 -5.68
CA ASP A 33 -1.11 7.63 -5.68
C ASP A 33 -0.60 7.37 -4.27
N ARG A 34 -1.06 8.15 -3.29
CA ARG A 34 -0.69 7.97 -1.89
C ARG A 34 -1.17 6.62 -1.36
N LEU A 35 -2.38 6.23 -1.73
CA LEU A 35 -2.95 4.95 -1.31
C LEU A 35 -2.15 3.79 -1.90
N LEU A 36 -1.74 3.89 -3.15
CA LEU A 36 -0.93 2.86 -3.80
C LEU A 36 0.41 2.67 -3.09
N ILE A 37 1.10 3.77 -2.78
CA ILE A 37 2.36 3.71 -2.04
C ILE A 37 2.14 3.16 -0.63
N PHE A 38 1.05 3.55 0.02
CA PHE A 38 0.67 3.00 1.32
C PHE A 38 0.47 1.48 1.23
N PHE A 39 -0.19 1.01 0.19
CA PHE A 39 -0.40 -0.43 -0.02
C PHE A 39 0.89 -1.19 -0.27
N PHE A 40 1.88 -0.57 -0.94
CA PHE A 40 3.20 -1.19 -1.08
C PHE A 40 3.84 -1.41 0.30
N HIS A 41 3.82 -0.39 1.15
CA HIS A 41 4.35 -0.51 2.52
C HIS A 41 3.57 -1.55 3.32
N LEU A 42 2.25 -1.53 3.21
CA LEU A 42 1.38 -2.46 3.93
C LEU A 42 1.62 -3.90 3.48
N ALA A 43 1.81 -4.13 2.19
CA ALA A 43 2.09 -5.47 1.66
C ALA A 43 3.40 -6.02 2.21
N PHE A 44 4.46 -5.20 2.26
CA PHE A 44 5.73 -5.61 2.85
C PHE A 44 5.61 -5.81 4.35
N PHE A 45 4.83 -5.00 5.03
CA PHE A 45 4.54 -5.19 6.45
C PHE A 45 3.90 -6.55 6.71
N PHE A 46 2.85 -6.88 5.98
CA PHE A 46 2.19 -8.19 6.12
C PHE A 46 3.13 -9.34 5.79
N LYS A 47 3.91 -9.20 4.74
CA LYS A 47 4.87 -10.22 4.32
C LYS A 47 5.91 -10.47 5.39
N TYR A 48 6.48 -9.40 5.96
CA TYR A 48 7.53 -9.51 6.97
C TYR A 48 7.01 -10.12 8.26
N PHE A 49 5.82 -9.73 8.70
CA PHE A 49 5.28 -10.18 9.99
C PHE A 49 4.42 -11.43 9.91
N LYS A 50 4.18 -11.96 8.73
CA LYS A 50 3.33 -13.12 8.49
C LYS A 50 3.63 -14.31 9.41
N SER A 51 4.90 -14.59 9.64
CA SER A 51 5.36 -15.71 10.47
C SER A 51 5.63 -15.32 11.93
N LYS A 52 5.60 -14.02 12.24
CA LYS A 52 6.01 -13.49 13.55
C LYS A 52 4.84 -13.07 14.42
N ILE A 53 3.69 -12.84 13.82
CA ILE A 53 2.51 -12.30 14.50
C ILE A 53 1.34 -13.24 14.30
N ASN A 54 0.49 -13.33 15.33
CA ASN A 54 -0.72 -14.13 15.32
C ASN A 54 -1.61 -13.73 14.14
N GLN A 55 -2.15 -14.73 13.43
CA GLN A 55 -2.99 -14.51 12.26
C GLN A 55 -4.25 -13.69 12.57
N LYS A 56 -4.85 -13.92 13.73
CA LYS A 56 -6.03 -13.17 14.15
C LYS A 56 -5.69 -11.70 14.37
N TYR A 57 -4.54 -11.41 14.96
CA TYR A 57 -4.06 -10.05 15.15
C TYR A 57 -3.87 -9.34 13.81
N MET A 58 -3.27 -10.04 12.85
CA MET A 58 -3.06 -9.49 11.50
C MET A 58 -4.39 -9.20 10.81
N GLN A 59 -5.37 -10.10 10.95
CA GLN A 59 -6.69 -9.89 10.37
C GLN A 59 -7.38 -8.67 11.01
N ASN A 60 -7.27 -8.52 12.31
CA ASN A 60 -7.84 -7.38 13.02
C ASN A 60 -7.19 -6.07 12.57
N PHE A 61 -5.88 -6.08 12.37
CA PHE A 61 -5.16 -4.92 11.86
C PHE A 61 -5.59 -4.59 10.42
N TYR A 62 -5.72 -5.59 9.57
CA TYR A 62 -6.22 -5.45 8.21
C TYR A 62 -7.61 -4.78 8.21
N ASP A 63 -8.50 -5.27 9.05
CA ASP A 63 -9.85 -4.70 9.18
C ASP A 63 -9.80 -3.25 9.64
N TYR A 64 -8.92 -2.95 10.58
CA TYR A 64 -8.71 -1.58 11.06
C TYR A 64 -8.26 -0.66 9.93
N VAL A 65 -7.28 -1.09 9.15
CA VAL A 65 -6.75 -0.29 8.03
C VAL A 65 -7.86 0.04 7.03
N PHE A 66 -8.62 -0.97 6.61
CA PHE A 66 -9.67 -0.75 5.62
C PHE A 66 -10.81 0.11 6.16
N ARG A 67 -11.07 0.04 7.46
CA ARG A 67 -12.02 0.97 8.08
C ARG A 67 -11.54 2.41 7.98
N GLN A 68 -10.25 2.65 8.21
CA GLN A 68 -9.69 4.00 8.07
C GLN A 68 -9.78 4.50 6.63
N ILE A 69 -9.50 3.65 5.68
CA ILE A 69 -9.62 3.99 4.25
C ILE A 69 -11.07 4.34 3.90
N GLU A 70 -12.02 3.55 4.37
CA GLU A 70 -13.43 3.83 4.15
C GLU A 70 -13.83 5.19 4.70
N LEU A 71 -13.40 5.51 5.92
CA LEU A 71 -13.68 6.81 6.52
C LEU A 71 -13.08 7.95 5.70
N ASP A 72 -11.87 7.80 5.22
CA ASP A 72 -11.21 8.80 4.37
C ASP A 72 -11.98 9.02 3.07
N ILE A 73 -12.44 7.96 2.44
CA ILE A 73 -13.22 8.05 1.21
C ILE A 73 -14.55 8.75 1.46
N ARG A 74 -15.20 8.46 2.58
CA ARG A 74 -16.45 9.13 2.95
C ARG A 74 -16.24 10.61 3.19
N GLU A 75 -15.12 11.01 3.77
CA GLU A 75 -14.78 12.41 3.99
C GLU A 75 -14.63 13.19 2.68
N ILE A 76 -14.21 12.52 1.60
CA ILE A 76 -14.12 13.14 0.27
C ILE A 76 -15.52 13.49 -0.25
N GLY A 77 -16.56 12.83 0.23
CA GLY A 77 -17.93 13.19 -0.09
C GLY A 77 -18.68 12.23 -0.99
N TYR A 78 -18.11 11.04 -1.23
CA TYR A 78 -18.79 10.03 -2.07
C TYR A 78 -19.98 9.41 -1.34
N GLY A 79 -21.03 9.06 -2.09
CA GLY A 79 -22.18 8.34 -1.57
C GLY A 79 -21.87 6.85 -1.33
N ASP A 80 -22.77 6.17 -0.63
CA ASP A 80 -22.57 4.78 -0.19
C ASP A 80 -22.24 3.82 -1.34
N GLN A 81 -22.92 3.92 -2.45
CA GLN A 81 -22.67 3.02 -3.59
C GLN A 81 -21.26 3.19 -4.14
N THR A 82 -20.82 4.44 -4.28
CA THR A 82 -19.47 4.74 -4.77
C THR A 82 -18.42 4.28 -3.78
N VAL A 83 -18.64 4.52 -2.47
CA VAL A 83 -17.73 4.05 -1.42
C VAL A 83 -17.59 2.53 -1.50
N ASN A 84 -18.69 1.81 -1.60
CA ASN A 84 -18.65 0.34 -1.66
C ASN A 84 -17.88 -0.17 -2.87
N LYS A 85 -18.05 0.45 -4.03
CA LYS A 85 -17.31 0.09 -5.24
C LYS A 85 -15.81 0.35 -5.08
N LYS A 86 -15.46 1.51 -4.53
CA LYS A 86 -14.06 1.85 -4.30
C LYS A 86 -13.42 0.91 -3.30
N MET A 87 -14.12 0.54 -2.24
CA MET A 87 -13.60 -0.40 -1.26
C MET A 87 -13.29 -1.75 -1.88
N LYS A 88 -14.18 -2.28 -2.72
CA LYS A 88 -13.90 -3.53 -3.45
C LYS A 88 -12.67 -3.41 -4.34
N THR A 89 -12.56 -2.31 -5.06
CA THR A 89 -11.40 -2.05 -5.93
C THR A 89 -10.12 -2.03 -5.12
N TYR A 90 -10.10 -1.35 -3.98
CA TYR A 90 -8.90 -1.23 -3.15
C TYR A 90 -8.53 -2.54 -2.46
N VAL A 91 -9.50 -3.32 -2.00
CA VAL A 91 -9.24 -4.66 -1.45
C VAL A 91 -8.58 -5.53 -2.52
N ASN A 92 -9.12 -5.54 -3.72
CA ASN A 92 -8.57 -6.33 -4.82
C ASN A 92 -7.18 -5.84 -5.21
N LEU A 93 -6.97 -4.52 -5.18
CA LEU A 93 -5.65 -3.94 -5.47
C LEU A 93 -4.60 -4.41 -4.46
N LEU A 94 -4.92 -4.38 -3.18
CA LEU A 94 -3.99 -4.84 -2.15
C LEU A 94 -3.65 -6.32 -2.32
N TYR A 95 -4.64 -7.17 -2.59
CA TYR A 95 -4.37 -8.58 -2.84
C TYR A 95 -3.48 -8.78 -4.08
N SER A 96 -3.70 -8.02 -5.13
CA SER A 96 -2.85 -8.07 -6.32
C SER A 96 -1.42 -7.68 -6.00
N ILE A 97 -1.22 -6.63 -5.20
CA ILE A 97 0.09 -6.18 -4.77
C ILE A 97 0.80 -7.26 -3.94
N ILE A 98 0.10 -7.84 -2.97
CA ILE A 98 0.66 -8.89 -2.13
C ILE A 98 1.11 -10.08 -2.98
N ASN A 99 0.30 -10.50 -3.94
CA ASN A 99 0.62 -11.62 -4.82
C ASN A 99 1.84 -11.31 -5.70
N LYS A 100 1.92 -10.10 -6.25
CA LYS A 100 3.03 -9.69 -7.11
C LYS A 100 4.33 -9.53 -6.35
N PHE A 101 4.27 -9.21 -5.06
CA PHE A 101 5.46 -9.02 -4.23
C PHE A 101 5.93 -10.32 -3.56
N GLU A 102 5.25 -11.43 -3.77
CA GLU A 102 5.54 -12.68 -3.06
C GLU A 102 7.00 -13.13 -3.20
N ASN A 103 7.58 -12.99 -4.37
CA ASN A 103 8.95 -13.42 -4.66
C ASN A 103 9.95 -12.26 -4.69
N TRP A 104 9.63 -11.14 -4.03
CA TRP A 104 10.43 -9.92 -4.10
C TRP A 104 11.90 -10.16 -3.72
N GLU A 105 12.17 -10.86 -2.62
CA GLU A 105 13.54 -11.07 -2.14
C GLU A 105 14.37 -11.93 -3.10
N LYS A 106 13.71 -12.77 -3.88
CA LYS A 106 14.36 -13.66 -4.86
C LYS A 106 14.48 -13.04 -6.23
N SER A 107 13.88 -11.86 -6.42
CA SER A 107 13.83 -11.19 -7.71
C SER A 107 15.06 -10.32 -7.93
N ASN A 108 15.52 -10.23 -9.18
CA ASN A 108 16.56 -9.28 -9.57
C ASN A 108 15.97 -7.89 -9.82
N PHE A 109 16.81 -6.93 -10.16
CA PHE A 109 16.36 -5.56 -10.41
C PHE A 109 15.31 -5.47 -11.51
N ASP A 110 15.51 -6.16 -12.63
CA ASP A 110 14.58 -6.10 -13.75
C ASP A 110 13.22 -6.67 -13.40
N GLU A 111 13.20 -7.78 -12.67
CA GLU A 111 11.97 -8.40 -12.19
C GLU A 111 11.23 -7.49 -11.22
N LYS A 112 11.95 -6.89 -10.26
CA LYS A 112 11.37 -5.93 -9.31
C LYS A 112 10.81 -4.71 -10.02
N ASN A 113 11.54 -4.19 -11.00
CA ASN A 113 11.12 -3.07 -11.80
C ASN A 113 9.83 -3.39 -12.58
N THR A 114 9.73 -4.58 -13.14
CA THR A 114 8.54 -5.04 -13.86
C THR A 114 7.34 -5.09 -12.92
N VAL A 115 7.52 -5.59 -11.70
CA VAL A 115 6.45 -5.64 -10.71
C VAL A 115 5.96 -4.23 -10.37
N LEU A 116 6.86 -3.30 -10.12
CA LEU A 116 6.49 -1.92 -9.80
C LEU A 116 5.77 -1.24 -10.96
N LYS A 117 6.26 -1.43 -12.17
CA LYS A 117 5.64 -0.83 -13.37
C LYS A 117 4.25 -1.36 -13.66
N TYR A 118 3.94 -2.55 -13.18
CA TYR A 118 2.60 -3.10 -13.32
C TYR A 118 1.55 -2.21 -12.63
N PHE A 119 1.92 -1.59 -11.51
CA PHE A 119 1.00 -0.80 -10.71
C PHE A 119 1.11 0.71 -10.94
N ILE A 120 2.29 1.20 -11.29
CA ILE A 120 2.56 2.64 -11.37
C ILE A 120 3.37 2.97 -12.61
N GLU A 121 3.15 4.19 -13.11
CA GLU A 121 4.05 4.79 -14.09
C GLU A 121 5.15 5.50 -13.33
N ILE A 122 6.39 5.12 -13.58
CA ILE A 122 7.55 5.71 -12.96
C ILE A 122 8.51 6.21 -14.02
N ASN A 123 9.30 7.22 -13.65
CA ASN A 123 10.32 7.79 -14.52
C ASN A 123 11.33 6.74 -14.93
N ASP A 124 12.04 6.96 -16.03
CA ASP A 124 13.02 6.03 -16.58
C ASP A 124 14.05 5.60 -15.53
N ASN A 125 14.41 6.50 -14.62
CA ASN A 125 15.33 6.19 -13.53
C ASN A 125 14.55 5.87 -12.26
N ASN A 126 14.19 4.60 -12.10
CA ASN A 126 13.43 4.11 -10.94
C ASN A 126 14.29 3.27 -9.99
N GLU A 127 15.60 3.33 -10.13
CA GLU A 127 16.53 2.58 -9.29
C GLU A 127 16.28 2.84 -7.82
N ASN A 128 16.14 4.10 -7.43
CA ASN A 128 15.87 4.49 -6.04
C ASN A 128 14.57 3.89 -5.52
N PHE A 129 13.57 3.75 -6.39
CA PHE A 129 12.28 3.20 -6.01
C PHE A 129 12.37 1.71 -5.73
N VAL A 130 13.09 0.98 -6.58
CA VAL A 130 13.34 -0.45 -6.38
C VAL A 130 14.18 -0.68 -5.13
N ASP A 131 15.24 0.09 -4.97
CA ASP A 131 16.15 -0.06 -3.83
C ASP A 131 15.47 0.24 -2.50
N TYR A 132 14.48 1.14 -2.50
CA TYR A 132 13.73 1.48 -1.29
C TYR A 132 12.97 0.28 -0.74
N PHE A 133 12.34 -0.51 -1.61
CA PHE A 133 11.58 -1.69 -1.22
C PHE A 133 12.45 -2.94 -1.30
#